data_f6509a5d3360ceaecddff4abf9956af7
#
_entry.id   f6509a5d3360ceaecddff4abf9956af7
#
_cell.length_a   1.000
_cell.length_b   1.000
_cell.length_c   1.000
_cell.angle_alpha   90.00
_cell.angle_beta   90.00
_cell.angle_gamma   90.00
#
_symmetry.space_group_name_H-M   'P 1'
#
loop_
_entity.id
_entity.type
_entity.pdbx_description
1 polymer ?
#
loop_
_entity_poly.entity_id
_entity_poly.type
_entity_poly.pdbx_seq_one_letter_code
_entity_poly.pdbx_strand_id
1 'polypeptide(L)'
;PLGVGLTGSGEYLDIEVLSTDSSAEMVKRLNDTMVEGVEVLSYRKLPDDAENAMSIVAACDYTIVLRDDYENGLSMTAEEFYNGILDFIENGNLNIVKKTKKGEKEMDLKPLIYEAHRGADGNGLFLQLSSGSAANVKPELVLEAYCKSLGKEYPQFAFRINREEVYADAGEHDFVTLESFGEEIGEKIG
;
A
#
# COMPACT_ATOMS: atom_id res chain seq x y z
N PRO A 1 -7.16 2.74 5.81
CA PRO A 1 -8.11 2.27 4.80
C PRO A 1 -7.57 2.51 3.39
N LEU A 2 -7.99 1.64 2.43
CA LEU A 2 -7.65 1.75 1.03
C LEU A 2 -8.26 3.02 0.42
N GLY A 3 -7.52 3.71 -0.43
CA GLY A 3 -8.00 4.90 -1.14
C GLY A 3 -8.95 4.54 -2.29
N VAL A 4 -9.81 5.47 -2.68
CA VAL A 4 -10.66 5.31 -3.87
C VAL A 4 -9.77 5.25 -5.12
N GLY A 5 -10.02 4.25 -5.98
CA GLY A 5 -9.25 4.02 -7.21
C GLY A 5 -8.05 3.09 -7.05
N LEU A 6 -7.78 2.58 -5.83
CA LEU A 6 -6.80 1.55 -5.58
C LEU A 6 -7.48 0.19 -5.38
N THR A 7 -6.79 -0.88 -5.76
CA THR A 7 -7.11 -2.25 -5.34
C THR A 7 -6.18 -2.68 -4.21
N GLY A 8 -6.52 -3.73 -3.48
CA GLY A 8 -5.69 -4.27 -2.40
C GLY A 8 -5.74 -5.78 -2.35
N SER A 9 -4.58 -6.40 -2.14
CA SER A 9 -4.42 -7.85 -1.95
C SER A 9 -4.16 -8.22 -0.49
N GLY A 10 -3.58 -7.30 0.30
CA GLY A 10 -3.29 -7.46 1.72
C GLY A 10 -3.88 -6.32 2.55
N GLU A 11 -5.17 -6.40 2.87
CA GLU A 11 -5.88 -5.42 3.69
C GLU A 11 -6.28 -6.05 5.03
N TYR A 12 -6.21 -5.28 6.12
CA TYR A 12 -6.47 -5.76 7.47
C TYR A 12 -7.61 -5.01 8.14
N LEU A 13 -8.38 -5.74 8.94
CA LEU A 13 -9.47 -5.21 9.75
C LEU A 13 -9.45 -5.87 11.14
N ASP A 14 -9.28 -5.08 12.19
CA ASP A 14 -9.46 -5.54 13.57
C ASP A 14 -10.93 -5.51 13.93
N ILE A 15 -11.42 -6.60 14.52
CA ILE A 15 -12.78 -6.72 15.05
C ILE A 15 -12.75 -7.26 16.47
N GLU A 16 -13.61 -6.74 17.32
CA GLU A 16 -13.84 -7.26 18.66
C GLU A 16 -15.10 -8.13 18.66
N VAL A 17 -14.98 -9.36 19.17
CA VAL A 17 -16.09 -10.33 19.20
C VAL A 17 -16.24 -10.94 20.60
N LEU A 18 -17.47 -11.28 20.98
CA LEU A 18 -17.75 -11.95 22.26
C LEU A 18 -17.42 -13.45 22.21
N SER A 19 -17.54 -14.06 21.04
CA SER A 19 -17.23 -15.46 20.79
C SER A 19 -16.86 -15.63 19.33
N THR A 20 -16.13 -16.68 19.01
CA THR A 20 -15.73 -16.97 17.61
C THR A 20 -15.64 -18.47 17.39
N ASP A 21 -15.91 -18.89 16.17
CA ASP A 21 -15.64 -20.25 15.69
C ASP A 21 -14.14 -20.38 15.27
N SER A 22 -13.73 -21.54 14.77
CA SER A 22 -12.39 -21.72 14.22
C SER A 22 -12.10 -20.76 13.08
N SER A 23 -10.81 -20.45 12.85
CA SER A 23 -10.38 -19.57 11.75
C SER A 23 -10.98 -20.00 10.40
N ALA A 24 -10.94 -21.30 10.10
CA ALA A 24 -11.47 -21.83 8.84
C ALA A 24 -13.00 -21.63 8.71
N GLU A 25 -13.76 -21.86 9.78
CA GLU A 25 -15.21 -21.63 9.76
C GLU A 25 -15.55 -20.15 9.65
N MET A 26 -14.80 -19.28 10.33
CA MET A 26 -15.00 -17.84 10.24
C MET A 26 -14.70 -17.30 8.85
N VAL A 27 -13.58 -17.70 8.22
CA VAL A 27 -13.25 -17.32 6.84
C VAL A 27 -14.39 -17.72 5.89
N LYS A 28 -14.87 -18.97 5.99
CA LYS A 28 -15.99 -19.43 5.17
C LYS A 28 -17.25 -18.59 5.36
N ARG A 29 -17.69 -18.40 6.61
CA ARG A 29 -18.93 -17.65 6.94
C ARG A 29 -18.85 -16.17 6.53
N LEU A 30 -17.68 -15.56 6.70
CA LEU A 30 -17.47 -14.19 6.25
C LEU A 30 -17.56 -14.10 4.72
N ASN A 31 -16.92 -15.00 3.99
CA ASN A 31 -16.98 -15.03 2.53
C ASN A 31 -18.39 -15.30 2.00
N ASP A 32 -19.20 -16.11 2.69
CA ASP A 32 -20.61 -16.33 2.33
C ASP A 32 -21.46 -15.04 2.35
N THR A 33 -20.98 -13.99 3.02
CA THR A 33 -21.68 -12.69 3.16
C THR A 33 -20.99 -11.53 2.45
N MET A 34 -19.77 -11.74 1.93
CA MET A 34 -19.05 -10.68 1.21
C MET A 34 -19.71 -10.33 -0.11
N VAL A 35 -19.50 -9.08 -0.52
CA VAL A 35 -19.88 -8.61 -1.85
C VAL A 35 -18.85 -9.04 -2.88
N GLU A 36 -19.25 -9.09 -4.14
CA GLU A 36 -18.34 -9.38 -5.24
C GLU A 36 -17.12 -8.45 -5.24
N GLY A 37 -15.94 -9.03 -5.42
CA GLY A 37 -14.66 -8.31 -5.42
C GLY A 37 -14.02 -8.15 -4.02
N VAL A 38 -14.64 -8.69 -2.97
CA VAL A 38 -14.07 -8.74 -1.62
C VAL A 38 -13.97 -10.17 -1.13
N GLU A 39 -12.79 -10.60 -0.74
CA GLU A 39 -12.51 -11.93 -0.21
C GLU A 39 -11.78 -11.83 1.12
N VAL A 40 -12.22 -12.61 2.11
CA VAL A 40 -11.52 -12.80 3.39
C VAL A 40 -10.55 -13.96 3.24
N LEU A 41 -9.25 -13.66 3.33
CA LEU A 41 -8.19 -14.64 3.14
C LEU A 41 -7.81 -15.36 4.44
N SER A 42 -7.88 -14.65 5.56
CA SER A 42 -7.44 -15.16 6.86
C SER A 42 -8.30 -14.55 7.98
N TYR A 43 -8.43 -15.29 9.08
CA TYR A 43 -9.04 -14.83 10.32
C TYR A 43 -8.21 -15.34 11.48
N ARG A 44 -7.65 -14.45 12.28
CA ARG A 44 -6.70 -14.78 13.34
C ARG A 44 -7.05 -14.11 14.64
N LYS A 45 -6.75 -14.80 15.77
CA LYS A 45 -6.86 -14.22 17.09
C LYS A 45 -5.60 -13.41 17.39
N LEU A 46 -5.79 -12.14 17.73
CA LEU A 46 -4.73 -11.30 18.28
C LEU A 46 -4.58 -11.55 19.80
N PRO A 47 -3.39 -11.30 20.37
CA PRO A 47 -3.21 -11.21 21.83
C PRO A 47 -4.18 -10.20 22.45
N ASP A 48 -4.57 -10.42 23.71
CA ASP A 48 -5.53 -9.55 24.42
C ASP A 48 -4.99 -8.11 24.64
N ASP A 49 -3.68 -7.94 24.60
CA ASP A 49 -2.96 -6.68 24.72
C ASP A 49 -2.45 -6.14 23.37
N ALA A 50 -2.92 -6.68 22.26
CA ALA A 50 -2.52 -6.24 20.93
C ALA A 50 -2.85 -4.77 20.70
N GLU A 51 -1.89 -4.04 20.14
CA GLU A 51 -2.14 -2.69 19.68
C GLU A 51 -3.05 -2.69 18.43
N ASN A 52 -3.84 -1.63 18.29
CA ASN A 52 -4.68 -1.45 17.10
C ASN A 52 -3.82 -1.41 15.82
N ALA A 53 -4.21 -2.19 14.81
CA ALA A 53 -3.47 -2.27 13.54
C ALA A 53 -3.15 -0.91 12.93
N MET A 54 -4.08 0.05 13.00
CA MET A 54 -3.85 1.40 12.47
C MET A 54 -2.74 2.16 13.19
N SER A 55 -2.41 1.83 14.43
CA SER A 55 -1.35 2.49 15.22
C SER A 55 0.05 1.94 14.92
N ILE A 56 0.14 0.68 14.51
CA ILE A 56 1.40 -0.03 14.27
C ILE A 56 1.83 -0.05 12.80
N VAL A 57 0.94 0.31 11.86
CA VAL A 57 1.30 0.38 10.43
C VAL A 57 2.47 1.32 10.20
N ALA A 58 3.50 0.84 9.50
CA ALA A 58 4.73 1.55 9.19
C ALA A 58 5.07 1.59 7.71
N ALA A 59 4.73 0.55 6.94
CA ALA A 59 5.02 0.46 5.51
C ALA A 59 3.88 -0.23 4.75
N CYS A 60 3.82 0.03 3.44
CA CYS A 60 2.98 -0.70 2.50
C CYS A 60 3.72 -0.94 1.20
N ASP A 61 3.44 -2.10 0.61
CA ASP A 61 3.89 -2.47 -0.72
C ASP A 61 2.85 -2.12 -1.76
N TYR A 62 3.32 -1.63 -2.90
CA TYR A 62 2.47 -1.28 -4.02
C TYR A 62 3.04 -1.79 -5.34
N THR A 63 2.15 -2.33 -6.19
CA THR A 63 2.41 -2.56 -7.60
C THR A 63 1.66 -1.50 -8.42
N ILE A 64 2.37 -0.87 -9.36
CA ILE A 64 1.85 0.22 -10.17
C ILE A 64 2.05 -0.13 -11.63
N VAL A 65 0.97 -0.17 -12.41
CA VAL A 65 0.99 -0.51 -13.83
C VAL A 65 0.37 0.62 -14.64
N LEU A 66 1.10 1.10 -15.65
CA LEU A 66 0.58 2.05 -16.64
C LEU A 66 -0.48 1.34 -17.51
N ARG A 67 -1.63 1.95 -17.66
CA ARG A 67 -2.74 1.39 -18.42
C ARG A 67 -2.51 1.54 -19.91
N ASP A 68 -2.63 0.43 -20.65
CA ASP A 68 -2.54 0.43 -22.11
C ASP A 68 -3.81 0.95 -22.78
N ASP A 69 -4.95 0.86 -22.07
CA ASP A 69 -6.28 1.25 -22.52
C ASP A 69 -6.61 2.73 -22.25
N TYR A 70 -5.64 3.51 -21.79
CA TYR A 70 -5.83 4.91 -21.43
C TYR A 70 -4.77 5.81 -22.08
N GLU A 71 -5.23 6.86 -22.78
CA GLU A 71 -4.35 7.88 -23.34
C GLU A 71 -3.80 8.77 -22.23
N ASN A 72 -2.56 8.52 -21.81
CA ASN A 72 -1.97 9.15 -20.65
C ASN A 72 -1.29 10.50 -20.90
N GLY A 73 -1.10 10.91 -22.15
CA GLY A 73 -0.46 12.18 -22.52
C GLY A 73 1.03 12.28 -22.18
N LEU A 74 1.66 11.22 -21.68
CA LEU A 74 3.07 11.24 -21.26
C LEU A 74 4.04 11.22 -22.44
N SER A 75 3.59 10.78 -23.64
CA SER A 75 4.41 10.70 -24.87
C SER A 75 5.68 9.87 -24.66
N MET A 76 5.58 8.78 -23.94
CA MET A 76 6.65 7.80 -23.69
C MET A 76 6.04 6.41 -23.50
N THR A 77 6.85 5.38 -23.72
CA THR A 77 6.46 3.99 -23.46
C THR A 77 6.40 3.70 -21.96
N ALA A 78 5.70 2.63 -21.59
CA ALA A 78 5.66 2.18 -20.20
C ALA A 78 7.07 1.83 -19.67
N GLU A 79 7.91 1.22 -20.52
CA GLU A 79 9.29 0.89 -20.17
C GLU A 79 10.14 2.13 -19.89
N GLU A 80 10.06 3.16 -20.76
CA GLU A 80 10.74 4.45 -20.55
C GLU A 80 10.26 5.11 -19.27
N PHE A 81 8.95 5.04 -18.97
CA PHE A 81 8.38 5.59 -17.75
C PHE A 81 8.95 4.90 -16.50
N TYR A 82 8.93 3.56 -16.47
CA TYR A 82 9.39 2.81 -15.29
C TYR A 82 10.91 2.96 -15.07
N ASN A 83 11.72 2.94 -16.12
CA ASN A 83 13.15 3.15 -15.99
C ASN A 83 13.46 4.59 -15.56
N GLY A 84 12.75 5.56 -16.11
CA GLY A 84 12.94 6.97 -15.77
C GLY A 84 12.54 7.31 -14.33
N ILE A 85 11.44 6.77 -13.83
CA ILE A 85 11.04 7.01 -12.41
C ILE A 85 11.99 6.35 -11.42
N LEU A 86 12.54 5.17 -11.75
CA LEU A 86 13.54 4.52 -10.90
C LEU A 86 14.83 5.35 -10.84
N ASP A 87 15.31 5.84 -11.97
CA ASP A 87 16.47 6.77 -12.00
C ASP A 87 16.15 8.07 -11.22
N PHE A 88 14.95 8.61 -11.36
CA PHE A 88 14.52 9.78 -10.62
C PHE A 88 14.49 9.54 -9.09
N ILE A 89 14.02 8.37 -8.63
CA ILE A 89 14.02 8.00 -7.21
C ILE A 89 15.46 7.90 -6.69
N GLU A 90 16.36 7.33 -7.46
CA GLU A 90 17.76 7.16 -7.06
C GLU A 90 18.53 8.48 -7.07
N ASN A 91 18.43 9.27 -8.16
CA ASN A 91 19.32 10.39 -8.45
C ASN A 91 18.63 11.76 -8.45
N GLY A 92 17.29 11.80 -8.44
CA GLY A 92 16.52 13.03 -8.54
C GLY A 92 16.32 13.77 -7.22
N ASN A 93 15.65 14.92 -7.34
CA ASN A 93 15.18 15.70 -6.19
C ASN A 93 13.71 15.36 -5.92
N LEU A 94 13.46 14.66 -4.81
CA LEU A 94 12.13 14.21 -4.37
C LEU A 94 11.49 15.16 -3.34
N ASN A 95 11.94 16.40 -3.25
CA ASN A 95 11.28 17.40 -2.42
C ASN A 95 9.96 17.84 -3.05
N ILE A 96 8.88 17.66 -2.32
CA ILE A 96 7.53 18.07 -2.71
C ILE A 96 6.96 19.10 -1.74
N VAL A 97 6.02 19.89 -2.22
CA VAL A 97 5.21 20.77 -1.36
C VAL A 97 3.83 20.14 -1.19
N LYS A 98 3.56 19.62 -0.01
CA LYS A 98 2.26 19.03 0.34
C LYS A 98 1.35 20.08 0.95
N LYS A 99 0.15 20.27 0.37
CA LYS A 99 -0.90 21.11 0.98
C LYS A 99 -1.54 20.37 2.14
N THR A 100 -1.58 21.01 3.29
CA THR A 100 -2.23 20.51 4.51
C THR A 100 -3.31 21.48 4.98
N LYS A 101 -4.15 21.07 5.92
CA LYS A 101 -5.15 21.97 6.53
C LYS A 101 -4.53 23.18 7.24
N LYS A 102 -3.23 23.11 7.58
CA LYS A 102 -2.49 24.18 8.29
C LYS A 102 -1.58 25.03 7.37
N GLY A 103 -1.60 24.77 6.04
CA GLY A 103 -0.76 25.43 5.06
C GLY A 103 0.06 24.44 4.22
N GLU A 104 1.07 24.97 3.55
CA GLU A 104 2.01 24.15 2.74
C GLU A 104 3.17 23.66 3.61
N LYS A 105 3.57 22.41 3.40
CA LYS A 105 4.71 21.80 4.06
C LYS A 105 5.61 21.15 3.02
N GLU A 106 6.89 21.49 3.05
CA GLU A 106 7.92 20.77 2.29
C GLU A 106 8.15 19.38 2.90
N MET A 107 8.32 18.39 2.05
CA MET A 107 8.56 16.99 2.41
C MET A 107 9.54 16.38 1.42
N ASP A 108 10.62 15.80 1.92
CA ASP A 108 11.48 14.92 1.14
C ASP A 108 10.88 13.51 1.15
N LEU A 109 10.57 13.00 -0.03
CA LEU A 109 10.01 11.64 -0.18
C LEU A 109 11.09 10.56 -0.14
N LYS A 110 12.35 10.89 -0.44
CA LYS A 110 13.43 9.91 -0.60
C LYS A 110 13.61 8.98 0.61
N PRO A 111 13.71 9.49 1.87
CA PRO A 111 13.84 8.63 3.06
C PRO A 111 12.56 7.84 3.39
N LEU A 112 11.45 8.11 2.69
CA LEU A 112 10.15 7.48 2.89
C LEU A 112 9.81 6.44 1.80
N ILE A 113 10.73 6.21 0.86
CA ILE A 113 10.69 5.15 -0.14
C ILE A 113 11.73 4.12 0.28
N TYR A 114 11.26 3.00 0.83
CA TYR A 114 12.15 1.97 1.38
C TYR A 114 12.68 1.06 0.30
N GLU A 115 11.86 0.77 -0.71
CA GLU A 115 12.25 -0.06 -1.85
C GLU A 115 11.57 0.44 -3.12
N ALA A 116 12.28 0.39 -4.26
CA ALA A 116 11.77 0.71 -5.58
C ALA A 116 12.48 -0.13 -6.65
N HIS A 117 11.73 -0.87 -7.45
CA HIS A 117 12.28 -1.69 -8.54
C HIS A 117 11.21 -1.99 -9.61
N ARG A 118 11.60 -2.64 -10.69
CA ARG A 118 10.67 -3.17 -11.69
C ARG A 118 9.86 -4.31 -11.09
N GLY A 119 8.59 -4.42 -11.49
CA GLY A 119 7.77 -5.57 -11.13
C GLY A 119 8.44 -6.89 -11.51
N ALA A 120 8.14 -7.97 -10.79
CA ALA A 120 8.80 -9.27 -10.91
C ALA A 120 8.73 -9.88 -12.32
N ASP A 121 7.67 -9.60 -13.07
CA ASP A 121 7.48 -9.99 -14.47
C ASP A 121 8.07 -8.98 -15.48
N GLY A 122 8.78 -7.96 -14.99
CA GLY A 122 9.28 -6.84 -15.79
C GLY A 122 8.22 -5.81 -16.18
N ASN A 123 6.95 -6.05 -15.84
CA ASN A 123 5.85 -5.13 -16.10
C ASN A 123 5.49 -4.38 -14.82
N GLY A 124 5.42 -3.06 -14.90
CA GLY A 124 5.07 -2.21 -13.77
C GLY A 124 6.25 -1.81 -12.89
N LEU A 125 5.91 -1.09 -11.85
CA LEU A 125 6.79 -0.56 -10.81
C LEU A 125 6.35 -1.12 -9.46
N PHE A 126 7.30 -1.60 -8.68
CA PHE A 126 7.11 -1.92 -7.27
C PHE A 126 7.64 -0.79 -6.41
N LEU A 127 6.87 -0.39 -5.39
CA LEU A 127 7.29 0.58 -4.38
C LEU A 127 6.91 0.06 -2.99
N GLN A 128 7.89 0.05 -2.06
CA GLN A 128 7.60 -0.04 -0.63
C GLN A 128 7.71 1.35 -0.02
N LEU A 129 6.61 1.84 0.54
CA LEU A 129 6.48 3.22 0.98
C LEU A 129 6.14 3.30 2.46
N SER A 130 6.66 4.33 3.13
CA SER A 130 6.25 4.68 4.49
C SER A 130 4.74 4.93 4.55
N SER A 131 4.09 4.24 5.47
CA SER A 131 2.66 4.34 5.73
C SER A 131 2.42 4.35 7.24
N GLY A 132 1.54 5.20 7.72
CA GLY A 132 1.22 5.27 9.14
C GLY A 132 1.03 6.70 9.65
N SER A 133 0.99 6.84 10.96
CA SER A 133 0.69 8.11 11.63
C SER A 133 1.85 9.12 11.57
N ALA A 134 3.10 8.65 11.55
CA ALA A 134 4.29 9.50 11.54
C ALA A 134 4.56 10.08 10.15
N ALA A 135 4.48 9.24 9.12
CA ALA A 135 4.61 9.64 7.72
C ALA A 135 3.75 8.72 6.86
N ASN A 136 3.03 9.30 5.91
CA ASN A 136 2.21 8.55 4.97
C ASN A 136 2.46 9.07 3.57
N VAL A 137 3.12 8.27 2.76
CA VAL A 137 3.40 8.53 1.35
C VAL A 137 2.46 7.68 0.49
N LYS A 138 1.66 8.35 -0.31
CA LYS A 138 0.85 7.67 -1.32
C LYS A 138 1.67 7.48 -2.58
N PRO A 139 1.49 6.36 -3.32
CA PRO A 139 2.18 6.14 -4.59
C PRO A 139 2.03 7.32 -5.57
N GLU A 140 0.85 7.93 -5.60
CA GLU A 140 0.55 9.06 -6.48
C GLU A 140 1.49 10.25 -6.24
N LEU A 141 1.95 10.49 -5.00
CA LEU A 141 2.88 11.58 -4.71
C LEU A 141 4.25 11.38 -5.39
N VAL A 142 4.70 10.13 -5.48
CA VAL A 142 5.95 9.77 -6.17
C VAL A 142 5.79 9.93 -7.68
N LEU A 143 4.66 9.45 -8.22
CA LEU A 143 4.31 9.57 -9.64
C LEU A 143 4.16 11.04 -10.06
N GLU A 144 3.46 11.85 -9.25
CA GLU A 144 3.30 13.30 -9.47
C GLU A 144 4.64 14.04 -9.45
N ALA A 145 5.52 13.71 -8.50
CA ALA A 145 6.85 14.31 -8.41
C ALA A 145 7.68 14.01 -9.66
N TYR A 146 7.62 12.77 -10.15
CA TYR A 146 8.30 12.39 -11.38
C TYR A 146 7.71 13.08 -12.60
N CYS A 147 6.40 13.07 -12.80
CA CYS A 147 5.76 13.77 -13.92
C CYS A 147 6.13 15.27 -13.93
N LYS A 148 6.11 15.90 -12.75
CA LYS A 148 6.51 17.29 -12.59
C LYS A 148 7.97 17.53 -12.99
N SER A 149 8.88 16.62 -12.66
CA SER A 149 10.29 16.73 -13.07
C SER A 149 10.49 16.71 -14.60
N LEU A 150 9.54 16.05 -15.29
CA LEU A 150 9.48 16.04 -16.78
C LEU A 150 8.74 17.25 -17.38
N GLY A 151 8.24 18.18 -16.54
CA GLY A 151 7.40 19.29 -17.00
C GLY A 151 6.01 18.84 -17.48
N LYS A 152 5.51 17.71 -17.01
CA LYS A 152 4.23 17.09 -17.37
C LYS A 152 3.24 17.12 -16.22
N GLU A 153 1.96 17.14 -16.55
CA GLU A 153 0.91 16.91 -15.54
C GLU A 153 0.78 15.42 -15.22
N TYR A 154 0.42 15.11 -13.98
CA TYR A 154 0.15 13.74 -13.55
C TYR A 154 -1.19 13.25 -14.15
N PRO A 155 -1.19 12.19 -14.97
CA PRO A 155 -2.41 11.66 -15.56
C PRO A 155 -3.14 10.77 -14.56
N GLN A 156 -4.06 11.34 -13.81
CA GLN A 156 -4.73 10.75 -12.64
C GLN A 156 -5.27 9.32 -12.85
N PHE A 157 -5.72 8.98 -14.07
CA PHE A 157 -6.34 7.67 -14.35
C PHE A 157 -5.47 6.74 -15.19
N ALA A 158 -4.23 7.14 -15.47
CA ALA A 158 -3.33 6.36 -16.32
C ALA A 158 -2.73 5.12 -15.62
N PHE A 159 -2.84 5.04 -14.31
CA PHE A 159 -2.21 3.97 -13.52
C PHE A 159 -3.25 3.09 -12.83
N ARG A 160 -3.00 1.79 -12.85
CA ARG A 160 -3.59 0.84 -11.89
C ARG A 160 -2.62 0.70 -10.75
N ILE A 161 -3.09 0.94 -9.53
CA ILE A 161 -2.30 0.86 -8.31
C ILE A 161 -2.93 -0.19 -7.42
N ASN A 162 -2.18 -1.24 -7.09
CA ASN A 162 -2.58 -2.27 -6.15
C ASN A 162 -1.71 -2.16 -4.89
N ARG A 163 -2.34 -2.18 -3.71
CA ARG A 163 -1.63 -2.36 -2.46
C ARG A 163 -1.49 -3.85 -2.16
N GLU A 164 -0.27 -4.35 -2.22
CA GLU A 164 0.01 -5.78 -2.09
C GLU A 164 -0.03 -6.22 -0.63
N GLU A 165 0.55 -5.41 0.27
CA GLU A 165 0.69 -5.78 1.67
C GLU A 165 0.83 -4.55 2.58
N VAL A 166 0.53 -4.74 3.87
CA VAL A 166 0.65 -3.74 4.94
C VAL A 166 1.51 -4.32 6.06
N TYR A 167 2.49 -3.53 6.51
CA TYR A 167 3.50 -3.96 7.48
C TYR A 167 3.51 -3.10 8.73
N ALA A 168 3.84 -3.74 9.85
CA ALA A 168 4.37 -3.08 11.04
C ALA A 168 5.91 -3.09 11.02
N ASP A 169 6.53 -2.17 11.76
CA ASP A 169 7.99 -2.14 11.98
C ASP A 169 8.32 -2.85 13.30
N ALA A 170 8.97 -4.00 13.22
CA ALA A 170 9.46 -4.75 14.39
C ALA A 170 10.75 -4.14 14.97
N GLY A 171 11.27 -3.08 14.36
CA GLY A 171 12.44 -2.30 14.75
C GLY A 171 13.45 -2.17 13.60
N GLU A 172 14.02 -0.99 13.46
CA GLU A 172 15.06 -0.70 12.45
C GLU A 172 14.67 -1.03 11.01
N HIS A 173 13.40 -0.82 10.66
CA HIS A 173 12.80 -1.16 9.35
C HIS A 173 12.76 -2.69 9.06
N ASP A 174 12.68 -3.51 10.11
CA ASP A 174 12.32 -4.91 10.00
C ASP A 174 10.79 -5.03 9.83
N PHE A 175 10.34 -5.04 8.59
CA PHE A 175 8.92 -5.00 8.26
C PHE A 175 8.31 -6.40 8.31
N VAL A 176 7.31 -6.57 9.19
CA VAL A 176 6.56 -7.80 9.36
C VAL A 176 5.09 -7.58 8.98
N THR A 177 4.46 -8.58 8.35
CA THR A 177 3.04 -8.49 7.99
C THR A 177 2.17 -8.41 9.23
N LEU A 178 1.06 -7.66 9.17
CA LEU A 178 0.14 -7.59 10.31
C LEU A 178 -0.47 -8.95 10.66
N GLU A 179 -0.60 -9.85 9.69
CA GLU A 179 -1.06 -11.22 9.91
C GLU A 179 -0.17 -12.00 10.89
N SER A 180 1.13 -11.70 10.92
CA SER A 180 2.11 -12.40 11.79
C SER A 180 1.87 -12.20 13.28
N PHE A 181 1.12 -11.18 13.68
CA PHE A 181 0.77 -10.92 15.08
C PHE A 181 -0.39 -11.80 15.59
N GLY A 182 -1.11 -12.47 14.69
CA GLY A 182 -2.26 -13.29 15.03
C GLY A 182 -1.98 -14.78 14.94
N GLU A 183 -2.76 -15.56 15.71
CA GLU A 183 -2.70 -17.02 15.71
C GLU A 183 -3.98 -17.62 15.12
N GLU A 184 -3.86 -18.75 14.45
CA GLU A 184 -5.02 -19.51 13.99
C GLU A 184 -5.81 -20.09 15.17
N ILE A 185 -7.12 -20.01 15.09
CA ILE A 185 -8.05 -20.58 16.03
C ILE A 185 -8.47 -21.97 15.55
N GLY A 186 -8.04 -23.03 16.26
CA GLY A 186 -8.38 -24.41 15.91
C GLY A 186 -9.81 -24.79 16.26
N GLU A 187 -10.32 -24.30 17.39
CA GLU A 187 -11.64 -24.63 17.94
C GLU A 187 -12.38 -23.37 18.39
N LYS A 188 -13.71 -23.51 18.57
CA LYS A 188 -14.55 -22.42 19.04
C LYS A 188 -14.09 -21.88 20.40
N ILE A 189 -14.07 -20.54 20.53
CA ILE A 189 -13.75 -19.79 21.75
C ILE A 189 -14.97 -18.99 22.20
N GLY A 190 -15.31 -19.02 23.49
CA GLY A 190 -16.41 -18.27 24.11
C GLY A 190 -17.54 -19.11 24.62
#